data_564b09dc607dd08549676dc3881b3fbc
#
_entry.id   564b09dc607dd08549676dc3881b3fbc
#
_cell.length_a   1.000
_cell.length_b   1.000
_cell.length_c   1.000
_cell.angle_alpha   90.00
_cell.angle_beta   90.00
_cell.angle_gamma   90.00
#
_symmetry.space_group_name_H-M   'P 1'
#
loop_
_entity.id
_entity.type
_entity.pdbx_description
1 polymer ?
#
loop_
_entity_poly.entity_id
_entity_poly.type
_entity_poly.pdbx_seq_one_letter_code
_entity_poly.pdbx_strand_id
1 'polypeptide(L)'
;YGKTADTTDIELVHFLVRENIEPWFQEQWLQQGLPQAEAALAEGLQPVVGFSVYTWNAAEFIDLIKRIRQSCPGIWIILGGPHVQQVEDYLLIDPIDAIAMGEGEFTFVEWLDNAHLKNWHSIDGLAFVEDGAIVKNTARARTTDLSVFPSALEVVPLTDDTGKPLYESVAYETSRGCPFKCSFCEWGTGMLGTKIYQFPLERTRSDWEKIVNAGIANIWLADSNFGALKEDIEKTRIACELKEKTGLPSTFATSWSKKHNPRVQEIVLMLNQHGLLPHYQLALQTLTPL
;
A
#
# COMPACT_ATOMS: atom_id res chain seq x y z
N TYR A 1 14.50 -9.19 1.39
CA TYR A 1 14.66 -8.62 2.73
C TYR A 1 14.60 -9.64 3.86
N GLY A 2 13.92 -10.78 3.72
CA GLY A 2 13.87 -11.85 4.70
C GLY A 2 15.00 -12.85 4.52
N LYS A 3 15.19 -13.71 5.50
CA LYS A 3 16.16 -14.84 5.45
C LYS A 3 15.81 -15.83 4.35
N THR A 4 14.55 -15.90 3.97
CA THR A 4 13.99 -16.79 2.94
C THR A 4 13.86 -16.15 1.58
N ALA A 5 14.39 -14.93 1.36
CA ALA A 5 14.27 -14.19 0.10
C ALA A 5 14.75 -14.98 -1.12
N ASP A 6 15.84 -15.76 -0.98
CA ASP A 6 16.38 -16.59 -2.06
C ASP A 6 15.60 -17.88 -2.31
N THR A 7 14.65 -18.23 -1.44
CA THR A 7 13.85 -19.46 -1.48
C THR A 7 12.35 -19.19 -1.64
N THR A 8 11.95 -17.93 -1.75
CA THR A 8 10.56 -17.50 -1.91
C THR A 8 10.36 -16.97 -3.32
N ASP A 9 9.49 -17.62 -4.07
CA ASP A 9 9.01 -17.12 -5.36
C ASP A 9 7.75 -16.28 -5.12
N ILE A 10 7.73 -15.05 -5.64
CA ILE A 10 6.65 -14.08 -5.42
C ILE A 10 6.11 -13.62 -6.77
N GLU A 11 4.84 -13.91 -7.01
CA GLU A 11 4.08 -13.35 -8.12
C GLU A 11 3.16 -12.25 -7.62
N LEU A 12 3.22 -11.07 -8.26
CA LEU A 12 2.35 -9.95 -7.97
C LEU A 12 1.19 -9.92 -8.96
N VAL A 13 -0.01 -10.16 -8.47
CA VAL A 13 -1.21 -10.18 -9.30
C VAL A 13 -2.04 -8.93 -9.08
N HIS A 14 -2.33 -8.19 -10.17
CA HIS A 14 -3.19 -7.01 -10.14
C HIS A 14 -4.62 -7.38 -10.47
N PHE A 15 -5.55 -6.87 -9.67
CA PHE A 15 -6.98 -7.13 -9.82
C PHE A 15 -7.77 -5.82 -9.79
N LEU A 16 -8.59 -5.60 -10.83
CA LEU A 16 -9.48 -4.46 -10.91
C LEU A 16 -10.81 -4.78 -10.20
N VAL A 17 -11.01 -4.21 -9.03
CA VAL A 17 -12.18 -4.45 -8.17
C VAL A 17 -13.53 -4.14 -8.84
N ARG A 18 -13.55 -3.32 -9.88
CA ARG A 18 -14.78 -2.96 -10.61
C ARG A 18 -15.24 -4.03 -11.60
N GLU A 19 -14.42 -5.02 -11.85
CA GLU A 19 -14.73 -6.14 -12.72
C GLU A 19 -15.34 -7.28 -11.91
N ASN A 20 -16.13 -8.10 -12.60
CA ASN A 20 -16.62 -9.33 -12.00
C ASN A 20 -15.45 -10.22 -11.61
N ILE A 21 -15.36 -10.66 -10.35
CA ILE A 21 -14.28 -11.51 -9.87
C ILE A 21 -14.23 -12.88 -10.53
N GLU A 22 -15.35 -13.32 -11.14
CA GLU A 22 -15.46 -14.65 -11.74
C GLU A 22 -14.45 -14.92 -12.86
N PRO A 23 -14.27 -14.05 -13.88
CA PRO A 23 -13.23 -14.25 -14.90
C PRO A 23 -11.84 -14.33 -14.29
N TRP A 24 -11.53 -13.45 -13.34
CA TRP A 24 -10.25 -13.45 -12.64
C TRP A 24 -10.03 -14.77 -11.89
N PHE A 25 -11.05 -15.25 -11.14
CA PHE A 25 -10.95 -16.49 -10.39
C PHE A 25 -10.73 -17.69 -11.34
N GLN A 26 -11.42 -17.73 -12.46
CA GLN A 26 -11.26 -18.79 -13.45
C GLN A 26 -9.89 -18.76 -14.15
N GLU A 27 -9.48 -17.60 -14.64
CA GLU A 27 -8.29 -17.46 -15.49
C GLU A 27 -7.00 -17.36 -14.66
N GLN A 28 -6.99 -16.56 -13.59
CA GLN A 28 -5.77 -16.33 -12.82
C GLN A 28 -5.61 -17.36 -11.70
N TRP A 29 -6.67 -17.66 -10.98
CA TRP A 29 -6.55 -18.61 -9.88
C TRP A 29 -6.64 -20.06 -10.37
N LEU A 30 -7.75 -20.52 -10.94
CA LEU A 30 -7.95 -21.94 -11.26
C LEU A 30 -7.01 -22.43 -12.36
N GLN A 31 -6.65 -21.62 -13.34
CA GLN A 31 -5.78 -22.04 -14.44
C GLN A 31 -4.28 -21.83 -14.16
N GLN A 32 -3.91 -20.90 -13.28
CA GLN A 32 -2.51 -20.56 -13.01
C GLN A 32 -2.14 -20.75 -11.54
N GLY A 33 -2.77 -20.03 -10.61
CA GLY A 33 -2.41 -20.04 -9.19
C GLY A 33 -2.64 -21.38 -8.50
N LEU A 34 -3.78 -22.04 -8.75
CA LEU A 34 -4.09 -23.33 -8.14
C LEU A 34 -3.09 -24.44 -8.55
N PRO A 35 -2.76 -24.63 -9.84
CA PRO A 35 -1.75 -25.61 -10.21
C PRO A 35 -0.37 -25.35 -9.58
N GLN A 36 0.04 -24.08 -9.45
CA GLN A 36 1.29 -23.71 -8.78
C GLN A 36 1.22 -24.02 -7.28
N ALA A 37 0.11 -23.71 -6.62
CA ALA A 37 -0.08 -24.01 -5.20
C ALA A 37 -0.11 -25.51 -4.92
N GLU A 38 -0.75 -26.31 -5.78
CA GLU A 38 -0.78 -27.77 -5.68
C GLU A 38 0.61 -28.37 -5.92
N ALA A 39 1.36 -27.88 -6.90
CA ALA A 39 2.74 -28.31 -7.14
C ALA A 39 3.64 -27.99 -5.94
N ALA A 40 3.55 -26.79 -5.38
CA ALA A 40 4.29 -26.40 -4.19
C ALA A 40 3.98 -27.33 -3.00
N LEU A 41 2.70 -27.62 -2.74
CA LEU A 41 2.30 -28.56 -1.69
C LEU A 41 2.85 -29.99 -1.93
N ALA A 42 2.87 -30.44 -3.18
CA ALA A 42 3.42 -31.76 -3.53
C ALA A 42 4.94 -31.84 -3.29
N GLU A 43 5.64 -30.73 -3.42
CA GLU A 43 7.09 -30.60 -3.12
C GLU A 43 7.36 -30.34 -1.62
N GLY A 44 6.34 -30.26 -0.78
CA GLY A 44 6.46 -29.96 0.64
C GLY A 44 6.71 -28.48 0.95
N LEU A 45 6.48 -27.60 -0.02
CA LEU A 45 6.53 -26.15 0.14
C LEU A 45 5.18 -25.62 0.63
N GLN A 46 5.18 -24.44 1.21
CA GLN A 46 3.98 -23.78 1.71
C GLN A 46 3.53 -22.67 0.77
N PRO A 47 2.47 -22.87 -0.03
CA PRO A 47 1.90 -21.77 -0.83
C PRO A 47 1.19 -20.77 0.07
N VAL A 48 1.30 -19.50 -0.28
CA VAL A 48 0.75 -18.36 0.46
C VAL A 48 0.04 -17.43 -0.51
N VAL A 49 -1.10 -16.89 -0.09
CA VAL A 49 -1.77 -15.75 -0.76
C VAL A 49 -1.93 -14.59 0.22
N GLY A 50 -1.46 -13.42 -0.16
CA GLY A 50 -1.58 -12.19 0.61
C GLY A 50 -2.57 -11.21 -0.03
N PHE A 51 -3.39 -10.55 0.80
CA PHE A 51 -4.35 -9.55 0.35
C PHE A 51 -4.12 -8.22 1.07
N SER A 52 -4.02 -7.13 0.30
CA SER A 52 -4.03 -5.77 0.84
C SER A 52 -5.46 -5.22 0.81
N VAL A 53 -6.11 -5.20 1.97
CA VAL A 53 -7.53 -4.93 2.11
C VAL A 53 -7.81 -3.47 2.40
N TYR A 54 -8.67 -2.89 1.58
CA TYR A 54 -9.21 -1.53 1.69
C TYR A 54 -10.74 -1.58 1.70
N THR A 55 -11.37 -0.49 2.12
CA THR A 55 -12.84 -0.38 2.16
C THR A 55 -13.51 -0.74 0.84
N TRP A 56 -12.88 -0.43 -0.28
CA TRP A 56 -13.45 -0.62 -1.62
C TRP A 56 -13.24 -2.00 -2.22
N ASN A 57 -12.42 -2.87 -1.62
CA ASN A 57 -12.16 -4.23 -2.13
C ASN A 57 -12.43 -5.33 -1.09
N ALA A 58 -12.84 -4.97 0.11
CA ALA A 58 -12.97 -5.92 1.22
C ALA A 58 -13.99 -7.03 0.94
N ALA A 59 -15.15 -6.69 0.38
CA ALA A 59 -16.21 -7.67 0.13
C ALA A 59 -15.78 -8.69 -0.94
N GLU A 60 -15.20 -8.21 -2.05
CA GLU A 60 -14.70 -9.03 -3.15
C GLU A 60 -13.55 -9.92 -2.71
N PHE A 61 -12.63 -9.38 -1.92
CA PHE A 61 -11.50 -10.18 -1.42
C PHE A 61 -11.95 -11.27 -0.44
N ILE A 62 -12.93 -11.02 0.40
CA ILE A 62 -13.47 -12.05 1.30
C ILE A 62 -14.16 -13.18 0.51
N ASP A 63 -14.90 -12.86 -0.54
CA ASP A 63 -15.48 -13.89 -1.42
C ASP A 63 -14.35 -14.71 -2.11
N LEU A 64 -13.35 -14.02 -2.65
CA LEU A 64 -12.21 -14.66 -3.28
C LEU A 64 -11.42 -15.56 -2.33
N ILE A 65 -11.17 -15.12 -1.11
CA ILE A 65 -10.52 -15.89 -0.04
C ILE A 65 -11.26 -17.21 0.24
N LYS A 66 -12.59 -17.15 0.35
CA LYS A 66 -13.40 -18.35 0.58
C LYS A 66 -13.29 -19.35 -0.56
N ARG A 67 -13.32 -18.88 -1.79
CA ARG A 67 -13.16 -19.72 -2.99
C ARG A 67 -11.76 -20.31 -3.12
N ILE A 68 -10.72 -19.54 -2.86
CA ILE A 68 -9.32 -19.99 -2.86
C ILE A 68 -9.12 -21.07 -1.81
N ARG A 69 -9.56 -20.84 -0.58
CA ARG A 69 -9.48 -21.83 0.50
C ARG A 69 -10.25 -23.09 0.18
N GLN A 70 -11.41 -22.98 -0.43
CA GLN A 70 -12.22 -24.12 -0.83
C GLN A 70 -11.53 -24.97 -1.90
N SER A 71 -10.86 -24.33 -2.88
CA SER A 71 -10.14 -25.03 -3.96
C SER A 71 -8.79 -25.57 -3.51
N CYS A 72 -8.11 -24.91 -2.57
CA CYS A 72 -6.79 -25.30 -2.05
C CYS A 72 -6.79 -25.20 -0.50
N PRO A 73 -7.25 -26.23 0.22
CA PRO A 73 -7.32 -26.19 1.69
C PRO A 73 -5.97 -26.00 2.39
N GLY A 74 -4.87 -26.41 1.76
CA GLY A 74 -3.51 -26.31 2.30
C GLY A 74 -2.81 -24.98 2.10
N ILE A 75 -3.44 -24.03 1.40
CA ILE A 75 -2.85 -22.69 1.20
C ILE A 75 -2.91 -21.86 2.48
N TRP A 76 -1.91 -21.02 2.72
CA TRP A 76 -2.02 -20.02 3.77
C TRP A 76 -2.48 -18.68 3.23
N ILE A 77 -3.32 -18.00 4.01
CA ILE A 77 -3.93 -16.74 3.62
C ILE A 77 -3.63 -15.69 4.69
N ILE A 78 -2.96 -14.61 4.30
CA ILE A 78 -2.67 -13.48 5.16
C ILE A 78 -3.32 -12.21 4.63
N LEU A 79 -3.93 -11.44 5.53
CA LEU A 79 -4.45 -10.10 5.22
C LEU A 79 -3.55 -9.01 5.78
N GLY A 80 -3.54 -7.89 5.12
CA GLY A 80 -2.99 -6.63 5.58
C GLY A 80 -3.79 -5.46 5.01
N GLY A 81 -3.32 -4.26 5.26
CA GLY A 81 -3.94 -3.04 4.75
C GLY A 81 -4.82 -2.31 5.78
N PRO A 82 -5.27 -1.10 5.46
CA PRO A 82 -5.91 -0.21 6.44
C PRO A 82 -7.30 -0.65 6.88
N HIS A 83 -7.95 -1.58 6.18
CA HIS A 83 -9.32 -2.01 6.51
C HIS A 83 -9.38 -3.13 7.56
N VAL A 84 -8.28 -3.86 7.79
CA VAL A 84 -8.25 -5.03 8.70
C VAL A 84 -7.86 -4.68 10.14
N GLN A 85 -8.23 -3.52 10.63
CA GLN A 85 -7.85 -3.04 11.96
C GLN A 85 -8.58 -3.76 13.09
N GLN A 86 -9.83 -4.15 12.87
CA GLN A 86 -10.62 -4.98 13.78
C GLN A 86 -10.45 -6.44 13.33
N VAL A 87 -9.39 -7.08 13.82
CA VAL A 87 -9.05 -8.46 13.39
C VAL A 87 -10.14 -9.48 13.74
N GLU A 88 -10.98 -9.18 14.72
CA GLU A 88 -12.13 -9.98 15.14
C GLU A 88 -13.19 -10.10 14.04
N ASP A 89 -13.30 -9.10 13.19
CA ASP A 89 -14.25 -9.10 12.07
C ASP A 89 -13.87 -10.10 10.97
N TYR A 90 -12.65 -10.64 11.03
CA TYR A 90 -12.09 -11.51 9.99
C TYR A 90 -11.66 -12.88 10.52
N LEU A 91 -10.80 -12.94 11.53
CA LEU A 91 -10.07 -14.16 11.91
C LEU A 91 -10.95 -15.33 12.40
N LEU A 92 -12.12 -15.06 12.99
CA LEU A 92 -13.04 -16.13 13.44
C LEU A 92 -14.19 -16.37 12.46
N ILE A 93 -14.33 -15.55 11.43
CA ILE A 93 -15.46 -15.56 10.50
C ILE A 93 -15.04 -16.14 9.15
N ASP A 94 -13.87 -15.75 8.69
CA ASP A 94 -13.35 -16.07 7.38
C ASP A 94 -12.13 -17.02 7.46
N PRO A 95 -11.86 -17.81 6.42
CA PRO A 95 -10.79 -18.81 6.42
C PRO A 95 -9.41 -18.19 6.21
N ILE A 96 -8.99 -17.34 7.15
CA ILE A 96 -7.76 -16.55 7.14
C ILE A 96 -6.83 -17.10 8.22
N ASP A 97 -5.53 -17.25 7.91
CA ASP A 97 -4.54 -17.78 8.83
C ASP A 97 -3.92 -16.69 9.70
N ALA A 98 -3.67 -15.51 9.10
CA ALA A 98 -3.02 -14.42 9.82
C ALA A 98 -3.44 -13.02 9.28
N ILE A 99 -3.27 -12.03 10.14
CA ILE A 99 -3.42 -10.61 9.77
C ILE A 99 -2.18 -9.83 10.22
N ALA A 100 -1.57 -9.09 9.28
CA ALA A 100 -0.54 -8.10 9.58
C ALA A 100 -1.19 -6.78 9.95
N MET A 101 -1.09 -6.40 11.22
CA MET A 101 -1.64 -5.17 11.78
C MET A 101 -0.66 -4.00 11.62
N GLY A 102 -1.17 -2.81 11.27
CA GLY A 102 -0.36 -1.59 11.14
C GLY A 102 0.50 -1.58 9.88
N GLU A 103 1.77 -1.13 10.01
CA GLU A 103 2.75 -1.19 8.92
C GLU A 103 3.18 -2.65 8.70
N GLY A 104 2.73 -3.23 7.59
CA GLY A 104 2.82 -4.68 7.36
C GLY A 104 4.15 -5.17 6.79
N GLU A 105 5.02 -4.31 6.30
CA GLU A 105 6.19 -4.69 5.51
C GLU A 105 7.13 -5.65 6.27
N PHE A 106 7.52 -5.30 7.49
CA PHE A 106 8.37 -6.17 8.31
C PHE A 106 7.62 -7.35 8.90
N THR A 107 6.36 -7.14 9.32
CA THR A 107 5.52 -8.23 9.85
C THR A 107 5.33 -9.33 8.82
N PHE A 108 5.07 -8.97 7.57
CA PHE A 108 4.91 -9.92 6.48
C PHE A 108 6.19 -10.70 6.19
N VAL A 109 7.34 -10.01 6.13
CA VAL A 109 8.64 -10.65 5.90
C VAL A 109 8.99 -11.61 7.05
N GLU A 110 8.83 -11.17 8.31
CA GLU A 110 9.07 -12.03 9.47
C GLU A 110 8.12 -13.22 9.51
N TRP A 111 6.86 -13.02 9.09
CA TRP A 111 5.92 -14.12 9.00
C TRP A 111 6.33 -15.13 7.94
N LEU A 112 6.75 -14.71 6.75
CA LEU A 112 7.28 -15.60 5.72
C LEU A 112 8.51 -16.37 6.20
N ASP A 113 9.46 -15.70 6.86
CA ASP A 113 10.68 -16.31 7.39
C ASP A 113 10.40 -17.37 8.48
N ASN A 114 9.30 -17.21 9.22
CA ASN A 114 8.93 -18.09 10.33
C ASN A 114 7.71 -18.98 10.03
N ALA A 115 7.15 -18.90 8.84
CA ALA A 115 5.93 -19.58 8.48
C ALA A 115 6.03 -21.09 8.74
N HIS A 116 7.11 -21.74 8.27
CA HIS A 116 7.36 -23.18 8.42
C HIS A 116 7.60 -23.63 9.88
N LEU A 117 8.04 -22.72 10.75
CA LEU A 117 8.31 -22.99 12.16
C LEU A 117 7.06 -22.87 13.04
N LYS A 118 5.98 -22.28 12.54
CA LYS A 118 4.76 -21.93 13.29
C LYS A 118 5.05 -21.14 14.58
N ASN A 119 6.19 -20.45 14.65
CA ASN A 119 6.57 -19.61 15.78
C ASN A 119 6.05 -18.18 15.61
N TRP A 120 4.73 -18.06 15.52
CA TRP A 120 4.08 -16.80 15.20
C TRP A 120 3.96 -15.85 16.39
N HIS A 121 4.06 -16.35 17.63
CA HIS A 121 3.98 -15.54 18.86
C HIS A 121 5.08 -14.48 18.99
N SER A 122 6.22 -14.67 18.33
CA SER A 122 7.35 -13.75 18.38
C SER A 122 7.30 -12.64 17.34
N ILE A 123 6.28 -12.62 16.47
CA ILE A 123 6.19 -11.68 15.34
C ILE A 123 5.37 -10.48 15.73
N ASP A 124 6.01 -9.34 15.97
CA ASP A 124 5.30 -8.10 16.28
C ASP A 124 4.36 -7.69 15.13
N GLY A 125 3.18 -7.19 15.51
CA GLY A 125 2.16 -6.74 14.55
C GLY A 125 1.38 -7.87 13.89
N LEU A 126 1.53 -9.14 14.30
CA LEU A 126 0.76 -10.25 13.77
C LEU A 126 -0.44 -10.59 14.67
N ALA A 127 -1.57 -10.93 14.05
CA ALA A 127 -2.70 -11.57 14.70
C ALA A 127 -3.07 -12.86 13.96
N PHE A 128 -3.49 -13.89 14.69
CA PHE A 128 -3.86 -15.19 14.17
C PHE A 128 -4.81 -15.93 15.11
N VAL A 129 -5.29 -17.10 14.71
CA VAL A 129 -6.13 -17.97 15.57
C VAL A 129 -5.31 -19.14 16.06
N GLU A 130 -5.35 -19.40 17.35
CA GLU A 130 -4.79 -20.58 17.99
C GLU A 130 -5.80 -21.15 19.00
N ASP A 131 -6.03 -22.44 18.95
CA ASP A 131 -7.00 -23.17 19.80
C ASP A 131 -8.41 -22.53 19.82
N GLY A 132 -8.84 -21.95 18.69
CA GLY A 132 -10.13 -21.31 18.54
C GLY A 132 -10.22 -19.89 19.15
N ALA A 133 -9.11 -19.35 19.61
CA ALA A 133 -9.04 -17.99 20.16
C ALA A 133 -8.14 -17.09 19.30
N ILE A 134 -8.48 -15.80 19.24
CA ILE A 134 -7.64 -14.81 18.58
C ILE A 134 -6.44 -14.46 19.47
N VAL A 135 -5.24 -14.63 18.91
CA VAL A 135 -3.98 -14.16 19.47
C VAL A 135 -3.59 -12.88 18.75
N LYS A 136 -3.35 -11.81 19.51
CA LYS A 136 -2.78 -10.57 19.02
C LYS A 136 -1.41 -10.37 19.64
N ASN A 137 -0.39 -10.38 18.84
CA ASN A 137 0.96 -10.09 19.32
C ASN A 137 1.15 -8.61 19.65
N THR A 138 2.26 -8.26 20.24
CA THR A 138 2.66 -6.87 20.49
C THR A 138 2.55 -6.05 19.22
N ALA A 139 1.97 -4.86 19.29
CA ALA A 139 1.92 -3.96 18.17
C ALA A 139 3.35 -3.59 17.73
N ARG A 140 3.64 -3.71 16.43
CA ARG A 140 4.94 -3.33 15.89
C ARG A 140 5.19 -1.84 16.07
N ALA A 141 6.39 -1.51 16.54
CA ALA A 141 6.82 -0.13 16.59
C ALA A 141 6.90 0.45 15.17
N ARG A 142 6.42 1.67 15.02
CA ARG A 142 6.41 2.35 13.73
C ARG A 142 7.82 2.58 13.19
N THR A 143 8.00 2.35 11.90
CA THR A 143 9.26 2.64 11.19
C THR A 143 9.45 4.14 11.05
N THR A 144 10.55 4.66 11.58
CA THR A 144 10.87 6.10 11.55
C THR A 144 11.84 6.47 10.44
N ASP A 145 12.69 5.53 10.05
CA ASP A 145 13.60 5.65 8.89
C ASP A 145 12.97 4.93 7.69
N LEU A 146 12.33 5.69 6.81
CA LEU A 146 11.67 5.13 5.64
C LEU A 146 12.65 4.76 4.51
N SER A 147 13.95 5.06 4.66
CA SER A 147 14.97 4.67 3.68
C SER A 147 15.20 3.15 3.63
N VAL A 148 14.81 2.45 4.69
CA VAL A 148 14.92 0.98 4.76
C VAL A 148 13.96 0.25 3.82
N PHE A 149 12.90 0.91 3.35
CA PHE A 149 11.97 0.31 2.39
C PHE A 149 12.44 0.53 0.96
N PRO A 150 12.51 -0.49 0.12
CA PRO A 150 12.77 -0.34 -1.31
C PRO A 150 11.61 0.35 -2.01
N SER A 151 11.84 0.81 -3.23
CA SER A 151 10.75 1.27 -4.07
C SER A 151 9.94 0.10 -4.61
N ALA A 152 8.61 0.16 -4.50
CA ALA A 152 7.72 -0.78 -5.15
C ALA A 152 7.88 -0.76 -6.69
N LEU A 153 8.32 0.37 -7.25
CA LEU A 153 8.56 0.53 -8.69
C LEU A 153 9.81 -0.20 -9.21
N GLU A 154 10.53 -0.91 -8.34
CA GLU A 154 11.60 -1.83 -8.76
C GLU A 154 11.05 -3.18 -9.22
N VAL A 155 9.84 -3.54 -8.77
CA VAL A 155 9.21 -4.84 -9.04
C VAL A 155 7.85 -4.73 -9.73
N VAL A 156 7.15 -3.61 -9.58
CA VAL A 156 5.86 -3.37 -10.24
C VAL A 156 6.09 -2.91 -11.68
N PRO A 157 5.61 -3.66 -12.70
CA PRO A 157 5.74 -3.23 -14.08
C PRO A 157 4.88 -1.98 -14.32
N LEU A 158 5.47 -0.97 -14.95
CA LEU A 158 4.77 0.27 -15.32
C LEU A 158 4.30 0.27 -16.78
N THR A 159 4.87 -0.59 -17.61
CA THR A 159 4.55 -0.74 -19.03
C THR A 159 4.32 -2.19 -19.38
N ASP A 160 3.53 -2.43 -20.42
CA ASP A 160 3.44 -3.74 -21.05
C ASP A 160 4.69 -4.06 -21.90
N ASP A 161 4.71 -5.25 -22.51
CA ASP A 161 5.81 -5.72 -23.37
C ASP A 161 6.03 -4.86 -24.63
N THR A 162 5.07 -4.01 -24.99
CA THR A 162 5.16 -3.06 -26.12
C THR A 162 5.67 -1.70 -25.68
N GLY A 163 5.88 -1.48 -24.39
CA GLY A 163 6.27 -0.20 -23.81
C GLY A 163 5.12 0.77 -23.57
N LYS A 164 3.87 0.31 -23.70
CA LYS A 164 2.69 1.13 -23.42
C LYS A 164 2.43 1.17 -21.90
N PRO A 165 2.08 2.34 -21.32
CA PRO A 165 1.73 2.43 -19.91
C PRO A 165 0.60 1.47 -19.52
N LEU A 166 0.80 0.71 -18.45
CA LEU A 166 -0.23 -0.15 -17.86
C LEU A 166 -1.24 0.65 -17.04
N TYR A 167 -0.86 1.83 -16.57
CA TYR A 167 -1.66 2.65 -15.68
C TYR A 167 -1.79 4.07 -16.23
N GLU A 168 -2.94 4.67 -16.06
CA GLU A 168 -3.19 6.09 -16.34
C GLU A 168 -2.70 6.98 -15.19
N SER A 169 -2.73 6.46 -13.97
CA SER A 169 -2.39 7.17 -12.74
C SER A 169 -1.66 6.25 -11.78
N VAL A 170 -0.71 6.82 -11.03
CA VAL A 170 -0.03 6.14 -9.92
C VAL A 170 -0.30 6.87 -8.62
N ALA A 171 -0.76 6.13 -7.61
CA ALA A 171 -0.76 6.59 -6.24
C ALA A 171 0.65 6.41 -5.66
N TYR A 172 1.25 7.48 -5.15
CA TYR A 172 2.62 7.48 -4.65
C TYR A 172 2.71 8.12 -3.26
N GLU A 173 3.47 7.54 -2.37
CA GLU A 173 3.67 8.01 -1.01
C GLU A 173 5.07 8.60 -0.85
N THR A 174 5.16 9.89 -0.48
CA THR A 174 6.44 10.55 -0.18
C THR A 174 6.68 10.70 1.31
N SER A 175 5.62 10.57 2.11
CA SER A 175 5.69 10.67 3.57
C SER A 175 4.57 9.91 4.25
N ARG A 176 4.87 9.37 5.43
CA ARG A 176 3.91 8.64 6.28
C ARG A 176 3.60 9.40 7.55
N GLY A 177 2.33 9.47 7.92
CA GLY A 177 1.83 9.99 9.17
C GLY A 177 1.09 11.29 9.07
N CYS A 178 0.45 11.66 10.18
CA CYS A 178 -0.32 12.88 10.30
C CYS A 178 -0.07 13.53 11.68
N PRO A 179 0.26 14.83 11.76
CA PRO A 179 0.52 15.47 13.04
C PRO A 179 -0.76 15.85 13.81
N PHE A 180 -1.93 15.65 13.19
CA PHE A 180 -3.23 16.03 13.76
C PHE A 180 -3.93 14.84 14.40
N LYS A 181 -4.75 15.13 15.43
CA LYS A 181 -5.57 14.15 16.15
C LYS A 181 -7.06 14.46 15.94
N CYS A 182 -7.49 14.47 14.68
CA CYS A 182 -8.90 14.70 14.36
C CYS A 182 -9.74 13.51 14.79
N SER A 183 -10.76 13.74 15.65
CA SER A 183 -11.59 12.68 16.26
C SER A 183 -12.41 11.85 15.26
N PHE A 184 -12.63 12.37 14.06
CA PHE A 184 -13.38 11.72 12.98
C PHE A 184 -12.50 11.10 11.90
N CYS A 185 -11.18 11.20 12.04
CA CYS A 185 -10.23 10.79 10.99
C CYS A 185 -9.41 9.61 11.47
N GLU A 186 -9.33 8.57 10.66
CA GLU A 186 -8.55 7.36 10.93
C GLU A 186 -7.07 7.68 11.19
N TRP A 187 -6.50 8.61 10.44
CA TRP A 187 -5.14 9.11 10.66
C TRP A 187 -4.96 9.78 12.03
N GLY A 188 -6.06 10.31 12.61
CA GLY A 188 -6.07 10.98 13.92
C GLY A 188 -6.14 10.02 15.11
N THR A 189 -6.46 8.75 14.90
CA THR A 189 -6.59 7.74 15.98
C THR A 189 -5.25 7.43 16.65
N GLY A 190 -4.16 7.83 16.03
CA GLY A 190 -2.81 7.62 16.56
C GLY A 190 -2.15 6.32 16.11
N MET A 191 -2.83 5.45 15.39
CA MET A 191 -2.24 4.22 14.86
C MET A 191 -1.04 4.49 13.95
N LEU A 192 -1.12 5.55 13.12
CA LEU A 192 -0.03 6.01 12.27
C LEU A 192 0.89 7.04 12.96
N GLY A 193 0.72 7.27 14.26
CA GLY A 193 1.49 8.21 15.06
C GLY A 193 1.22 9.68 14.72
N THR A 194 1.77 10.58 15.56
CA THR A 194 1.58 12.03 15.43
C THR A 194 2.74 12.75 14.78
N LYS A 195 3.71 12.02 14.21
CA LYS A 195 4.85 12.57 13.47
C LYS A 195 4.76 12.14 12.02
N ILE A 196 5.25 13.00 11.13
CA ILE A 196 5.43 12.67 9.72
C ILE A 196 6.89 12.26 9.52
N TYR A 197 7.09 11.12 8.87
CA TYR A 197 8.38 10.63 8.40
C TYR A 197 8.39 10.65 6.88
N GLN A 198 9.55 10.84 6.27
CA GLN A 198 9.67 10.99 4.82
C GLN A 198 10.56 9.93 4.22
N PHE A 199 10.23 9.55 3.00
CA PHE A 199 11.16 8.85 2.13
C PHE A 199 12.27 9.78 1.65
N PRO A 200 13.48 9.25 1.34
CA PRO A 200 14.55 10.04 0.77
C PRO A 200 14.12 10.78 -0.50
N LEU A 201 14.55 12.02 -0.65
CA LEU A 201 14.19 12.85 -1.80
C LEU A 201 14.72 12.27 -3.12
N GLU A 202 15.90 11.69 -3.09
CA GLU A 202 16.55 11.01 -4.22
C GLU A 202 15.69 9.84 -4.73
N ARG A 203 15.11 9.07 -3.81
CA ARG A 203 14.16 8.01 -4.15
C ARG A 203 12.92 8.57 -4.83
N THR A 204 12.35 9.63 -4.26
CA THR A 204 11.17 10.29 -4.84
C THR A 204 11.46 10.76 -6.26
N ARG A 205 12.62 11.39 -6.49
CA ARG A 205 13.06 11.82 -7.83
C ARG A 205 13.18 10.63 -8.79
N SER A 206 13.92 9.62 -8.40
CA SER A 206 14.13 8.42 -9.24
C SER A 206 12.83 7.73 -9.61
N ASP A 207 11.92 7.59 -8.65
CA ASP A 207 10.65 6.92 -8.87
C ASP A 207 9.72 7.75 -9.78
N TRP A 208 9.67 9.07 -9.61
CA TRP A 208 8.87 9.93 -10.49
C TRP A 208 9.45 10.00 -11.90
N GLU A 209 10.77 9.94 -12.06
CA GLU A 209 11.42 9.77 -13.37
C GLU A 209 10.98 8.45 -14.04
N LYS A 210 10.94 7.34 -13.30
CA LYS A 210 10.42 6.06 -13.83
C LYS A 210 8.96 6.19 -14.28
N ILE A 211 8.10 6.81 -13.46
CA ILE A 211 6.67 7.01 -13.76
C ILE A 211 6.47 7.81 -15.05
N VAL A 212 7.13 8.96 -15.19
CA VAL A 212 6.97 9.81 -16.38
C VAL A 212 7.62 9.21 -17.62
N ASN A 213 8.75 8.50 -17.47
CA ASN A 213 9.41 7.79 -18.58
C ASN A 213 8.59 6.61 -19.08
N ALA A 214 7.78 6.00 -18.21
CA ALA A 214 6.79 4.99 -18.60
C ALA A 214 5.57 5.58 -19.34
N GLY A 215 5.47 6.91 -19.46
CA GLY A 215 4.35 7.59 -20.12
C GLY A 215 3.11 7.74 -19.23
N ILE A 216 3.21 7.54 -17.93
CA ILE A 216 2.09 7.67 -17.00
C ILE A 216 1.79 9.15 -16.74
N ALA A 217 0.53 9.53 -17.00
CA ALA A 217 0.13 10.93 -17.06
C ALA A 217 -0.12 11.56 -15.69
N ASN A 218 -0.55 10.79 -14.71
CA ASN A 218 -1.06 11.35 -13.48
C ASN A 218 -0.34 10.78 -12.25
N ILE A 219 0.07 11.67 -11.33
CA ILE A 219 0.61 11.31 -10.02
C ILE A 219 -0.34 11.81 -8.95
N TRP A 220 -0.81 10.89 -8.12
CA TRP A 220 -1.58 11.21 -6.92
C TRP A 220 -0.78 10.87 -5.68
N LEU A 221 -0.44 11.90 -4.89
CA LEU A 221 0.26 11.70 -3.63
C LEU A 221 -0.72 11.23 -2.54
N ALA A 222 -0.42 10.09 -1.96
CA ALA A 222 -1.13 9.53 -0.82
C ALA A 222 -0.72 10.16 0.53
N ASP A 223 0.09 11.20 0.49
CA ASP A 223 0.53 11.95 1.67
C ASP A 223 -0.64 12.61 2.39
N SER A 224 -0.67 12.54 3.72
CA SER A 224 -1.80 13.06 4.50
C SER A 224 -1.87 14.59 4.60
N ASN A 225 -0.75 15.28 4.42
CA ASN A 225 -0.61 16.74 4.65
C ASN A 225 0.51 17.36 3.81
N PHE A 226 0.44 17.26 2.50
CA PHE A 226 1.45 17.85 1.61
C PHE A 226 1.55 19.37 1.80
N GLY A 227 2.76 19.89 1.84
CA GLY A 227 3.06 21.29 2.20
C GLY A 227 3.29 21.49 3.70
N ALA A 228 3.17 20.46 4.54
CA ALA A 228 3.53 20.55 5.95
C ALA A 228 5.04 20.53 6.17
N LEU A 229 5.78 19.84 5.32
CA LEU A 229 7.24 19.65 5.43
C LEU A 229 7.97 20.66 4.55
N LYS A 230 9.24 20.97 4.93
CA LYS A 230 10.07 21.89 4.13
C LYS A 230 10.43 21.31 2.78
N GLU A 231 10.67 20.02 2.77
CA GLU A 231 11.07 19.22 1.62
C GLU A 231 9.97 19.12 0.55
N ASP A 232 8.72 19.43 0.88
CA ASP A 232 7.61 19.40 -0.07
C ASP A 232 7.79 20.46 -1.18
N ILE A 233 8.54 21.55 -0.93
CA ILE A 233 8.95 22.50 -1.97
C ILE A 233 9.87 21.81 -2.99
N GLU A 234 10.88 21.06 -2.53
CA GLU A 234 11.80 20.36 -3.43
C GLU A 234 11.11 19.25 -4.22
N LYS A 235 10.20 18.50 -3.58
CA LYS A 235 9.36 17.54 -4.28
C LYS A 235 8.53 18.22 -5.39
N THR A 236 7.98 19.40 -5.10
CA THR A 236 7.24 20.19 -6.09
C THR A 236 8.14 20.62 -7.25
N ARG A 237 9.37 21.06 -6.97
CA ARG A 237 10.34 21.42 -8.02
C ARG A 237 10.66 20.23 -8.92
N ILE A 238 10.86 19.04 -8.34
CA ILE A 238 11.07 17.81 -9.11
C ILE A 238 9.91 17.56 -10.07
N ALA A 239 8.65 17.67 -9.60
CA ALA A 239 7.48 17.49 -10.45
C ALA A 239 7.43 18.53 -11.60
N CYS A 240 7.76 19.79 -11.30
CA CYS A 240 7.81 20.87 -12.30
C CYS A 240 8.95 20.66 -13.33
N GLU A 241 10.14 20.28 -12.88
CA GLU A 241 11.28 19.95 -13.75
C GLU A 241 10.96 18.79 -14.70
N LEU A 242 10.32 17.74 -14.20
CA LEU A 242 9.88 16.62 -15.02
C LEU A 242 8.86 17.04 -16.05
N LYS A 243 7.88 17.86 -15.65
CA LYS A 243 6.89 18.45 -16.55
C LYS A 243 7.54 19.24 -17.68
N GLU A 244 8.51 20.09 -17.36
CA GLU A 244 9.24 20.88 -18.37
C GLU A 244 10.03 20.01 -19.34
N LYS A 245 10.67 18.95 -18.83
CA LYS A 245 11.53 18.07 -19.63
C LYS A 245 10.74 17.08 -20.50
N THR A 246 9.65 16.53 -19.98
CA THR A 246 8.96 15.38 -20.60
C THR A 246 7.54 15.69 -21.05
N GLY A 247 6.97 16.80 -20.60
CA GLY A 247 5.54 17.10 -20.75
C GLY A 247 4.66 16.39 -19.71
N LEU A 248 5.24 15.54 -18.86
CA LEU A 248 4.55 14.78 -17.81
C LEU A 248 5.14 15.10 -16.42
N PRO A 249 4.38 14.91 -15.35
CA PRO A 249 2.97 14.49 -15.33
C PRO A 249 2.02 15.54 -15.88
N SER A 250 0.82 15.11 -16.28
CA SER A 250 -0.26 16.02 -16.70
C SER A 250 -0.97 16.61 -15.49
N THR A 251 -1.14 15.82 -14.44
CA THR A 251 -1.73 16.24 -13.17
C THR A 251 -0.90 15.80 -11.98
N PHE A 252 -0.94 16.60 -10.93
CA PHE A 252 -0.31 16.33 -9.66
C PHE A 252 -1.33 16.61 -8.55
N ALA A 253 -1.90 15.57 -7.98
CA ALA A 253 -2.93 15.68 -6.95
C ALA A 253 -2.41 15.25 -5.58
N THR A 254 -2.92 15.86 -4.51
CA THR A 254 -2.49 15.55 -3.13
C THR A 254 -3.54 15.97 -2.10
N SER A 255 -3.42 15.43 -0.89
CA SER A 255 -4.11 15.96 0.29
C SER A 255 -3.27 17.06 0.95
N TRP A 256 -3.79 18.27 0.93
CA TRP A 256 -3.08 19.45 1.41
C TRP A 256 -2.99 19.53 2.94
N SER A 257 -1.93 20.17 3.43
CA SER A 257 -1.80 20.55 4.83
C SER A 257 -3.01 21.35 5.28
N LYS A 258 -3.62 20.93 6.38
CA LYS A 258 -4.83 21.54 6.95
C LYS A 258 -4.54 22.82 7.72
N LYS A 259 -3.29 23.12 7.99
CA LYS A 259 -2.86 24.33 8.69
C LYS A 259 -2.36 25.36 7.67
N HIS A 260 -2.83 26.60 7.78
CA HIS A 260 -2.31 27.69 6.97
C HIS A 260 -0.79 27.75 7.07
N ASN A 261 -0.13 27.77 5.91
CA ASN A 261 1.32 27.70 5.81
C ASN A 261 1.76 28.41 4.52
N PRO A 262 2.68 29.40 4.56
CA PRO A 262 3.21 30.06 3.38
C PRO A 262 3.78 29.11 2.32
N ARG A 263 4.33 27.97 2.73
CA ARG A 263 4.82 26.93 1.80
C ARG A 263 3.73 26.36 0.92
N VAL A 264 2.54 26.11 1.47
CA VAL A 264 1.41 25.63 0.66
C VAL A 264 1.10 26.63 -0.46
N GLN A 265 1.11 27.92 -0.15
CA GLN A 265 0.90 28.95 -1.16
C GLN A 265 2.00 28.93 -2.23
N GLU A 266 3.27 28.85 -1.84
CA GLU A 266 4.41 28.74 -2.76
C GLU A 266 4.27 27.50 -3.67
N ILE A 267 3.97 26.35 -3.10
CA ILE A 267 3.77 25.08 -3.83
C ILE A 267 2.62 25.21 -4.83
N VAL A 268 1.47 25.71 -4.40
CA VAL A 268 0.29 25.89 -5.26
C VAL A 268 0.59 26.82 -6.43
N LEU A 269 1.28 27.93 -6.19
CA LEU A 269 1.68 28.86 -7.25
C LEU A 269 2.63 28.20 -8.25
N MET A 270 3.61 27.44 -7.76
CA MET A 270 4.58 26.71 -8.59
C MET A 270 3.88 25.66 -9.47
N LEU A 271 3.03 24.83 -8.88
CA LEU A 271 2.27 23.81 -9.62
C LEU A 271 1.34 24.45 -10.67
N ASN A 272 0.67 25.55 -10.32
CA ASN A 272 -0.22 26.25 -11.22
C ASN A 272 0.53 26.86 -12.41
N GLN A 273 1.70 27.48 -12.18
CA GLN A 273 2.56 28.05 -13.24
C GLN A 273 3.01 26.99 -14.26
N HIS A 274 3.16 25.74 -13.83
CA HIS A 274 3.55 24.62 -14.70
C HIS A 274 2.36 23.82 -15.21
N GLY A 275 1.12 24.26 -14.94
CA GLY A 275 -0.09 23.55 -15.38
C GLY A 275 -0.32 22.19 -14.72
N LEU A 276 0.24 21.97 -13.52
CA LEU A 276 0.16 20.72 -12.78
C LEU A 276 -0.98 20.66 -11.77
N LEU A 277 -1.58 21.80 -11.45
CA LEU A 277 -2.66 21.90 -10.46
C LEU A 277 -3.90 22.51 -11.10
N PRO A 278 -4.77 21.70 -11.74
CA PRO A 278 -6.00 22.21 -12.33
C PRO A 278 -6.99 22.72 -11.27
N HIS A 279 -6.97 22.13 -10.06
CA HIS A 279 -7.88 22.48 -8.96
C HIS A 279 -7.17 22.41 -7.62
N TYR A 280 -7.34 23.43 -6.78
CA TYR A 280 -6.94 23.41 -5.39
C TYR A 280 -8.11 23.01 -4.51
N GLN A 281 -8.01 21.88 -3.85
CA GLN A 281 -9.03 21.37 -2.93
C GLN A 281 -8.68 21.70 -1.49
N LEU A 282 -9.46 22.57 -0.85
CA LEU A 282 -9.32 22.93 0.56
C LEU A 282 -10.30 22.16 1.42
N ALA A 283 -9.78 21.40 2.39
CA ALA A 283 -10.61 20.73 3.39
C ALA A 283 -10.87 21.66 4.58
N LEU A 284 -12.02 22.28 4.63
CA LEU A 284 -12.38 23.24 5.70
C LEU A 284 -12.64 22.57 7.05
N GLN A 285 -12.86 21.26 7.11
CA GLN A 285 -13.11 20.45 8.29
C GLN A 285 -14.44 20.75 8.98
N THR A 286 -14.71 22.01 9.35
CA THR A 286 -15.98 22.49 9.91
C THR A 286 -16.20 23.96 9.60
N LEU A 287 -17.46 24.35 9.49
CA LEU A 287 -17.91 25.75 9.40
C LEU A 287 -18.64 26.19 10.69
N THR A 288 -18.71 25.35 11.70
CA THR A 288 -19.34 25.66 12.98
C THR A 288 -18.49 26.72 13.71
N PRO A 289 -19.06 27.87 14.10
CA PRO A 289 -18.36 28.83 14.95
C PRO A 289 -17.94 28.18 16.27
N LEU A 290 -16.76 28.55 16.76
CA LEU A 290 -16.24 28.12 18.08
C LEU A 290 -17.01 28.82 19.20
#